data_aa7ec5db25133d6995aab6b3ed1b4c7a
#
_entry.id   aa7ec5db25133d6995aab6b3ed1b4c7a
#
_cell.length_a   1.000
_cell.length_b   1.000
_cell.length_c   1.000
_cell.angle_alpha   90.00
_cell.angle_beta   90.00
_cell.angle_gamma   90.00
#
_symmetry.space_group_name_H-M   'P 1'
#
loop_
_entity.id
_entity.type
_entity.pdbx_description
1 polymer ?
#
loop_
_entity_poly.entity_id
_entity_poly.type
_entity_poly.pdbx_seq_one_letter_code
_entity_poly.pdbx_strand_id
1 'polypeptide(L)'
;MRKQLCIEKKREVLSLITDITFSNVSCWYDASRRDLKMDLILPKNRTAHSACPTIVWICGGAYRVVNRSVWLPEMMRFARAGYVVASIEYRTSNEAIFPAQLIDVKSAVRFLRAHAKEYCVDPGNIFALGESAGGTMASLLGVTGNQKELDQGDHLDQTSAVQGVVDYYGVVDLSDASAEKDRKLAAANQSNDVPYFAFEEFLGVGYGKAEADKASAIQYVSEETPPFMILHGTEDAVVPMAQSEKLYNTLQKAGIPCEIAVVEGAAHGDDLFYQDEMTDLVLSFLDRLSGN
;
A
#
# COMPACT_ATOMS: atom_id res chain seq x y z
N MET A 1 -10.03 50.07 -4.31
CA MET A 1 -11.37 49.56 -3.89
C MET A 1 -11.21 48.65 -2.70
N ARG A 2 -11.88 48.89 -1.57
CA ARG A 2 -11.88 47.99 -0.38
C ARG A 2 -13.12 47.12 -0.41
N LYS A 3 -12.94 45.76 -0.31
CA LYS A 3 -14.05 44.82 -0.18
C LYS A 3 -14.04 44.23 1.25
N GLN A 4 -15.19 44.21 1.89
CA GLN A 4 -15.39 43.53 3.15
C GLN A 4 -16.27 42.28 2.86
N LEU A 5 -15.77 41.13 3.26
CA LEU A 5 -16.43 39.84 2.99
C LEU A 5 -16.80 39.16 4.31
N CYS A 6 -18.00 38.66 4.41
CA CYS A 6 -18.40 37.72 5.45
C CYS A 6 -18.38 36.32 4.82
N ILE A 7 -17.49 35.44 5.30
CA ILE A 7 -17.30 34.11 4.71
C ILE A 7 -17.63 33.07 5.78
N GLU A 8 -18.54 32.18 5.44
CA GLU A 8 -18.87 31.01 6.24
C GLU A 8 -17.86 29.91 6.03
N LYS A 9 -17.43 29.22 7.10
CA LYS A 9 -16.57 28.05 7.01
C LYS A 9 -17.38 26.86 6.47
N LYS A 10 -17.13 26.44 5.23
CA LYS A 10 -17.85 25.33 4.56
C LYS A 10 -17.07 24.02 4.54
N ARG A 11 -15.78 24.03 4.83
CA ARG A 11 -14.92 22.85 4.82
C ARG A 11 -13.74 23.02 5.74
N GLU A 12 -13.17 21.91 6.18
CA GLU A 12 -11.89 21.92 6.90
C GLU A 12 -10.74 22.32 5.98
N VAL A 13 -9.77 22.99 6.57
CA VAL A 13 -8.48 23.26 5.93
C VAL A 13 -7.55 22.12 6.30
N LEU A 14 -6.90 21.56 5.30
CA LEU A 14 -5.91 20.50 5.46
C LEU A 14 -4.52 21.08 5.59
N SER A 15 -3.62 20.33 6.22
CA SER A 15 -2.18 20.57 6.26
C SER A 15 -1.48 19.39 5.63
N LEU A 16 -0.40 19.68 4.92
CA LEU A 16 0.59 18.69 4.50
C LEU A 16 1.81 18.84 5.41
N ILE A 17 2.23 17.77 6.07
CA ILE A 17 3.48 17.67 6.81
C ILE A 17 4.36 16.68 6.06
N THR A 18 5.51 17.14 5.60
CA THR A 18 6.44 16.31 4.82
C THR A 18 7.63 15.86 5.65
N ASP A 19 8.28 14.82 5.17
CA ASP A 19 9.57 14.35 5.70
C ASP A 19 9.55 13.91 7.17
N ILE A 20 8.44 13.36 7.64
CA ILE A 20 8.38 12.78 8.99
C ILE A 20 9.18 11.49 8.98
N THR A 21 10.26 11.40 9.72
CA THR A 21 11.03 10.19 9.92
C THR A 21 10.25 9.23 10.82
N PHE A 22 9.91 8.04 10.33
CA PHE A 22 9.21 7.03 11.10
C PHE A 22 10.08 5.82 11.48
N SER A 23 11.21 5.63 10.81
CA SER A 23 12.17 4.56 11.14
C SER A 23 13.57 4.93 10.63
N ASN A 24 14.61 4.38 11.26
CA ASN A 24 15.99 4.45 10.78
C ASN A 24 16.49 3.03 10.50
N VAL A 25 16.76 2.73 9.25
CA VAL A 25 16.99 1.37 8.76
C VAL A 25 18.39 1.18 8.20
N SER A 26 18.89 -0.07 8.29
CA SER A 26 20.10 -0.48 7.60
C SER A 26 19.83 -0.69 6.10
N CYS A 27 20.78 -0.26 5.29
CA CYS A 27 20.76 -0.39 3.83
C CYS A 27 22.11 -0.96 3.35
N TRP A 28 22.16 -1.47 2.12
CA TRP A 28 23.38 -1.91 1.48
C TRP A 28 24.13 -2.94 2.32
N TYR A 29 23.44 -4.04 2.69
CA TYR A 29 24.05 -5.12 3.50
C TYR A 29 24.64 -4.59 4.82
N ASP A 30 23.90 -3.72 5.51
CA ASP A 30 24.29 -3.06 6.77
C ASP A 30 25.50 -2.11 6.67
N ALA A 31 25.95 -1.80 5.47
CA ALA A 31 27.08 -0.87 5.27
C ALA A 31 26.71 0.61 5.47
N SER A 32 25.40 0.93 5.42
CA SER A 32 24.89 2.29 5.63
C SER A 32 23.53 2.27 6.34
N ARG A 33 23.11 3.43 6.81
CA ARG A 33 21.77 3.64 7.40
C ARG A 33 21.11 4.86 6.77
N ARG A 34 19.77 4.83 6.65
CA ARG A 34 18.98 5.99 6.28
C ARG A 34 17.66 6.06 7.05
N ASP A 35 17.10 7.24 7.06
CA ASP A 35 15.75 7.46 7.54
C ASP A 35 14.73 7.06 6.48
N LEU A 36 13.69 6.35 6.90
CA LEU A 36 12.46 6.18 6.15
C LEU A 36 11.48 7.27 6.56
N LYS A 37 10.85 7.89 5.58
CA LYS A 37 10.01 9.06 5.77
C LYS A 37 8.59 8.83 5.29
N MET A 38 7.66 9.61 5.85
CA MET A 38 6.29 9.71 5.37
C MET A 38 5.85 11.16 5.22
N ASP A 39 4.88 11.37 4.34
CA ASP A 39 4.17 12.65 4.20
C ASP A 39 2.73 12.46 4.67
N LEU A 40 2.25 13.36 5.52
CA LEU A 40 0.90 13.31 6.09
C LEU A 40 0.02 14.42 5.54
N ILE A 41 -1.17 14.07 5.03
CA ILE A 41 -2.27 15.00 4.80
C ILE A 41 -3.28 14.80 5.93
N LEU A 42 -3.56 15.86 6.70
CA LEU A 42 -4.38 15.79 7.89
C LEU A 42 -5.10 17.11 8.15
N PRO A 43 -6.14 17.17 9.03
CA PRO A 43 -6.79 18.40 9.41
C PRO A 43 -5.81 19.42 9.99
N LYS A 44 -5.87 20.66 9.55
CA LYS A 44 -5.02 21.75 10.07
C LYS A 44 -5.28 22.03 11.55
N ASN A 45 -6.54 21.97 11.96
CA ASN A 45 -6.93 22.16 13.36
C ASN A 45 -7.10 20.81 14.06
N ARG A 46 -5.99 20.23 14.49
CA ARG A 46 -5.96 18.91 15.14
C ARG A 46 -6.66 18.87 16.49
N THR A 47 -6.76 20.00 17.19
CA THR A 47 -7.41 20.05 18.51
C THR A 47 -8.93 20.07 18.44
N ALA A 48 -9.50 20.39 17.28
CA ALA A 48 -10.94 20.42 17.05
C ALA A 48 -11.50 19.06 16.56
N HIS A 49 -10.63 18.11 16.23
CA HIS A 49 -11.00 16.79 15.72
C HIS A 49 -10.74 15.71 16.78
N SER A 50 -11.70 14.79 16.91
CA SER A 50 -11.46 13.44 17.39
C SER A 50 -10.49 12.73 16.43
N ALA A 51 -9.94 11.61 16.83
CA ALA A 51 -9.15 10.74 15.97
C ALA A 51 -9.86 10.47 14.64
N CYS A 52 -9.11 10.47 13.53
CA CYS A 52 -9.63 10.26 12.18
C CYS A 52 -9.18 8.88 11.68
N PRO A 53 -10.02 8.16 10.94
CA PRO A 53 -9.58 6.97 10.23
C PRO A 53 -8.40 7.33 9.31
N THR A 54 -7.47 6.41 9.14
CA THR A 54 -6.18 6.71 8.53
C THR A 54 -5.88 5.76 7.39
N ILE A 55 -5.45 6.30 6.28
CA ILE A 55 -4.96 5.57 5.11
C ILE A 55 -3.45 5.59 5.13
N VAL A 56 -2.83 4.43 5.06
CA VAL A 56 -1.42 4.25 4.73
C VAL A 56 -1.36 3.96 3.22
N TRP A 57 -0.89 4.96 2.47
CA TRP A 57 -0.71 4.86 1.02
C TRP A 57 0.69 4.35 0.71
N ILE A 58 0.79 3.29 -0.07
CA ILE A 58 2.02 2.61 -0.44
C ILE A 58 2.18 2.70 -1.95
N CYS A 59 3.17 3.50 -2.38
CA CYS A 59 3.42 3.72 -3.80
C CYS A 59 4.04 2.49 -4.47
N GLY A 60 3.69 2.27 -5.73
CA GLY A 60 4.35 1.33 -6.61
C GLY A 60 5.73 1.79 -7.07
N GLY A 61 6.24 1.16 -8.13
CA GLY A 61 7.55 1.45 -8.71
C GLY A 61 8.43 0.22 -8.83
N ALA A 62 7.82 -0.95 -9.09
CA ALA A 62 8.50 -2.24 -9.31
C ALA A 62 9.51 -2.59 -8.21
N TYR A 63 9.25 -2.18 -6.97
CA TYR A 63 10.13 -2.31 -5.79
C TYR A 63 11.47 -1.56 -5.91
N ARG A 64 11.74 -0.86 -7.01
CA ARG A 64 13.00 -0.17 -7.32
C ARG A 64 12.99 1.30 -7.00
N VAL A 65 11.82 1.91 -7.08
CA VAL A 65 11.62 3.36 -6.88
C VAL A 65 10.41 3.53 -5.97
N VAL A 66 10.54 4.43 -5.01
CA VAL A 66 9.42 4.89 -4.17
C VAL A 66 9.39 6.40 -4.20
N ASN A 67 8.30 6.96 -4.71
CA ASN A 67 8.04 8.39 -4.69
C ASN A 67 6.73 8.67 -3.96
N ARG A 68 6.82 8.91 -2.65
CA ARG A 68 5.64 9.17 -1.80
C ARG A 68 4.84 10.41 -2.18
N SER A 69 5.40 11.30 -3.02
CA SER A 69 4.73 12.56 -3.37
C SER A 69 3.86 12.44 -4.62
N VAL A 70 4.08 11.43 -5.46
CA VAL A 70 3.48 11.35 -6.81
C VAL A 70 1.94 11.33 -6.77
N TRP A 71 1.35 10.63 -5.81
CA TRP A 71 -0.10 10.46 -5.70
C TRP A 71 -0.76 11.39 -4.67
N LEU A 72 -0.01 12.28 -4.00
CA LEU A 72 -0.60 13.20 -3.03
C LEU A 72 -1.74 14.06 -3.56
N PRO A 73 -1.72 14.53 -4.84
CA PRO A 73 -2.85 15.25 -5.40
C PRO A 73 -4.16 14.45 -5.37
N GLU A 74 -4.09 13.16 -5.74
CA GLU A 74 -5.26 12.27 -5.77
C GLU A 74 -5.69 11.87 -4.35
N MET A 75 -4.74 11.69 -3.46
CA MET A 75 -4.99 11.37 -2.05
C MET A 75 -5.68 12.51 -1.28
N MET A 76 -5.61 13.75 -1.78
CA MET A 76 -6.33 14.88 -1.20
C MET A 76 -7.84 14.66 -1.11
N ARG A 77 -8.41 13.82 -1.96
CA ARG A 77 -9.83 13.53 -1.96
C ARG A 77 -10.23 12.71 -0.72
N PHE A 78 -9.45 11.70 -0.37
CA PHE A 78 -9.63 10.94 0.86
C PHE A 78 -9.46 11.82 2.11
N ALA A 79 -8.46 12.70 2.10
CA ALA A 79 -8.27 13.64 3.21
C ALA A 79 -9.45 14.63 3.35
N ARG A 80 -10.10 15.03 2.25
CA ARG A 80 -11.31 15.87 2.28
C ARG A 80 -12.54 15.11 2.77
N ALA A 81 -12.56 13.80 2.60
CA ALA A 81 -13.59 12.91 3.14
C ALA A 81 -13.42 12.64 4.65
N GLY A 82 -12.34 13.13 5.27
CA GLY A 82 -12.14 13.03 6.73
C GLY A 82 -11.05 12.05 7.16
N TYR A 83 -10.33 11.45 6.22
CA TYR A 83 -9.21 10.56 6.53
C TYR A 83 -7.91 11.34 6.77
N VAL A 84 -7.07 10.83 7.65
CA VAL A 84 -5.64 11.13 7.61
C VAL A 84 -5.02 10.26 6.52
N VAL A 85 -4.19 10.84 5.66
CA VAL A 85 -3.46 10.08 4.64
C VAL A 85 -1.98 10.15 4.92
N ALA A 86 -1.35 8.99 5.08
CA ALA A 86 0.08 8.81 5.27
C ALA A 86 0.67 8.15 4.02
N SER A 87 1.35 8.91 3.18
CA SER A 87 2.13 8.34 2.07
C SER A 87 3.54 8.03 2.54
N ILE A 88 3.94 6.76 2.45
CA ILE A 88 5.12 6.23 3.13
C ILE A 88 6.23 5.82 2.17
N GLU A 89 7.46 5.84 2.64
CA GLU A 89 8.61 5.16 2.05
C GLU A 89 8.74 3.72 2.57
N TYR A 90 9.41 2.91 1.79
CA TYR A 90 9.99 1.63 2.19
C TYR A 90 11.33 1.46 1.47
N ARG A 91 12.21 0.58 1.97
CA ARG A 91 13.47 0.26 1.28
C ARG A 91 13.19 -0.32 -0.09
N THR A 92 13.91 0.17 -1.08
CA THR A 92 13.84 -0.39 -2.42
C THR A 92 14.68 -1.67 -2.53
N SER A 93 14.45 -2.46 -3.58
CA SER A 93 15.24 -3.66 -3.87
C SER A 93 16.74 -3.37 -4.09
N ASN A 94 17.08 -2.12 -4.43
CA ASN A 94 18.47 -1.67 -4.49
C ASN A 94 19.12 -1.53 -3.10
N GLU A 95 18.34 -1.45 -2.04
CA GLU A 95 18.81 -1.22 -0.67
C GLU A 95 18.77 -2.48 0.17
N ALA A 96 17.77 -3.32 -0.02
CA ALA A 96 17.57 -4.57 0.69
C ALA A 96 16.60 -5.49 -0.05
N ILE A 97 16.77 -6.81 0.11
CA ILE A 97 15.82 -7.80 -0.41
C ILE A 97 14.62 -7.98 0.54
N PHE A 98 13.55 -8.60 0.05
CA PHE A 98 12.43 -9.04 0.89
C PHE A 98 12.92 -9.91 2.07
N PRO A 99 12.40 -9.75 3.30
CA PRO A 99 11.17 -9.04 3.68
C PRO A 99 11.37 -7.57 4.14
N ALA A 100 12.49 -6.94 3.83
CA ALA A 100 12.80 -5.59 4.32
C ALA A 100 11.68 -4.57 4.04
N GLN A 101 11.11 -4.60 2.86
CA GLN A 101 10.01 -3.70 2.44
C GLN A 101 8.77 -3.87 3.31
N LEU A 102 8.38 -5.11 3.58
CA LEU A 102 7.22 -5.40 4.44
C LEU A 102 7.47 -4.97 5.89
N ILE A 103 8.66 -5.20 6.42
CA ILE A 103 9.07 -4.76 7.76
C ILE A 103 8.95 -3.24 7.86
N ASP A 104 9.36 -2.49 6.83
CA ASP A 104 9.28 -1.04 6.79
C ASP A 104 7.84 -0.54 6.78
N VAL A 105 6.98 -1.14 5.96
CA VAL A 105 5.55 -0.81 5.89
C VAL A 105 4.87 -1.10 7.24
N LYS A 106 5.17 -2.23 7.87
CA LYS A 106 4.67 -2.57 9.22
C LYS A 106 5.15 -1.56 10.27
N SER A 107 6.41 -1.08 10.17
CA SER A 107 6.94 -0.04 11.06
C SER A 107 6.20 1.29 10.91
N ALA A 108 5.82 1.69 9.69
CA ALA A 108 5.03 2.90 9.46
C ALA A 108 3.66 2.84 10.15
N VAL A 109 2.97 1.69 10.10
CA VAL A 109 1.70 1.50 10.80
C VAL A 109 1.86 1.60 12.31
N ARG A 110 2.90 0.97 12.88
CA ARG A 110 3.18 1.05 14.32
C ARG A 110 3.54 2.47 14.75
N PHE A 111 4.33 3.18 13.96
CA PHE A 111 4.65 4.60 14.21
C PHE A 111 3.39 5.46 14.27
N LEU A 112 2.48 5.32 13.31
CA LEU A 112 1.22 6.07 13.29
C LEU A 112 0.37 5.78 14.53
N ARG A 113 0.32 4.53 15.01
CA ARG A 113 -0.37 4.16 16.24
C ARG A 113 0.28 4.78 17.47
N ALA A 114 1.60 4.70 17.57
CA ALA A 114 2.34 5.27 18.70
C ALA A 114 2.18 6.80 18.79
N HIS A 115 2.03 7.46 17.65
CA HIS A 115 1.87 8.92 17.55
C HIS A 115 0.42 9.34 17.22
N ALA A 116 -0.56 8.49 17.50
CA ALA A 116 -1.96 8.68 17.11
C ALA A 116 -2.52 10.04 17.53
N LYS A 117 -2.25 10.45 18.79
CA LYS A 117 -2.69 11.75 19.32
C LYS A 117 -2.04 12.94 18.61
N GLU A 118 -0.77 12.82 18.23
CA GLU A 118 -0.02 13.89 17.57
C GLU A 118 -0.55 14.16 16.16
N TYR A 119 -0.90 13.09 15.43
CA TYR A 119 -1.32 13.17 14.04
C TYR A 119 -2.82 12.97 13.81
N CYS A 120 -3.64 13.00 14.87
CA CYS A 120 -5.09 12.78 14.79
C CYS A 120 -5.47 11.42 14.21
N VAL A 121 -4.64 10.41 14.33
CA VAL A 121 -4.89 9.04 13.86
C VAL A 121 -5.86 8.35 14.79
N ASP A 122 -6.86 7.64 14.24
CA ASP A 122 -7.61 6.64 14.96
C ASP A 122 -6.84 5.31 14.92
N PRO A 123 -6.25 4.86 16.05
CA PRO A 123 -5.46 3.65 16.07
C PRO A 123 -6.27 2.37 15.81
N GLY A 124 -7.58 2.44 15.93
CA GLY A 124 -8.52 1.36 15.64
C GLY A 124 -8.97 1.30 14.17
N ASN A 125 -8.68 2.33 13.38
CA ASN A 125 -9.14 2.46 11.99
C ASN A 125 -7.99 2.90 11.07
N ILE A 126 -7.03 1.99 10.84
CA ILE A 126 -5.92 2.18 9.88
C ILE A 126 -6.10 1.21 8.71
N PHE A 127 -6.08 1.73 7.50
CA PHE A 127 -6.29 1.01 6.25
C PHE A 127 -5.05 1.05 5.38
N ALA A 128 -4.72 -0.05 4.72
CA ALA A 128 -3.60 -0.11 3.78
C ALA A 128 -4.12 0.00 2.35
N LEU A 129 -3.65 0.98 1.62
CA LEU A 129 -3.94 1.18 0.20
C LEU A 129 -2.63 1.23 -0.57
N GLY A 130 -2.56 0.60 -1.73
CA GLY A 130 -1.35 0.66 -2.54
C GLY A 130 -1.56 0.21 -3.96
N GLU A 131 -0.68 0.68 -4.85
CA GLU A 131 -0.77 0.37 -6.28
C GLU A 131 0.47 -0.39 -6.77
N SER A 132 0.29 -1.35 -7.70
CA SER A 132 1.37 -2.14 -8.30
C SER A 132 2.22 -2.85 -7.22
N ALA A 133 3.53 -2.59 -7.15
CA ALA A 133 4.39 -3.08 -6.07
C ALA A 133 3.89 -2.63 -4.68
N GLY A 134 3.29 -1.45 -4.57
CA GLY A 134 2.62 -0.98 -3.35
C GLY A 134 1.35 -1.77 -3.04
N GLY A 135 0.60 -2.21 -4.04
CA GLY A 135 -0.54 -3.12 -3.90
C GLY A 135 -0.11 -4.48 -3.33
N THR A 136 1.02 -5.02 -3.81
CA THR A 136 1.66 -6.20 -3.21
C THR A 136 1.96 -5.99 -1.73
N MET A 137 2.56 -4.84 -1.38
CA MET A 137 2.89 -4.52 0.02
C MET A 137 1.65 -4.30 0.88
N ALA A 138 0.60 -3.64 0.35
CA ALA A 138 -0.66 -3.46 1.05
C ALA A 138 -1.34 -4.82 1.33
N SER A 139 -1.36 -5.70 0.34
CA SER A 139 -1.91 -7.05 0.46
C SER A 139 -1.12 -7.87 1.49
N LEU A 140 0.22 -7.88 1.43
CA LEU A 140 1.08 -8.53 2.42
C LEU A 140 0.87 -7.97 3.83
N LEU A 141 0.81 -6.64 3.97
CA LEU A 141 0.54 -6.01 5.27
C LEU A 141 -0.79 -6.51 5.86
N GLY A 142 -1.85 -6.58 5.06
CA GLY A 142 -3.16 -7.05 5.49
C GLY A 142 -3.15 -8.48 5.99
N VAL A 143 -2.52 -9.40 5.25
CA VAL A 143 -2.54 -10.83 5.58
C VAL A 143 -1.48 -11.25 6.62
N THR A 144 -0.53 -10.37 6.97
CA THR A 144 0.56 -10.68 7.92
C THR A 144 0.45 -9.91 9.24
N GLY A 145 -0.72 -9.37 9.58
CA GLY A 145 -0.93 -8.61 10.81
C GLY A 145 -0.49 -9.34 12.09
N ASN A 146 -0.56 -10.67 12.09
CA ASN A 146 -0.21 -11.53 13.23
C ASN A 146 1.16 -12.21 13.10
N GLN A 147 1.90 -11.97 12.02
CA GLN A 147 3.24 -12.56 11.83
C GLN A 147 4.28 -11.72 12.57
N LYS A 148 4.48 -12.01 13.86
CA LYS A 148 5.35 -11.22 14.74
C LYS A 148 6.82 -11.25 14.34
N GLU A 149 7.27 -12.28 13.67
CA GLU A 149 8.63 -12.37 13.14
C GLU A 149 8.93 -11.30 12.07
N LEU A 150 7.88 -10.76 11.45
CA LEU A 150 7.93 -9.64 10.51
C LEU A 150 7.78 -8.27 11.19
N ASP A 151 7.47 -8.24 12.49
CA ASP A 151 7.45 -7.02 13.28
C ASP A 151 8.85 -6.76 13.85
N GLN A 152 9.58 -5.83 13.24
CA GLN A 152 10.94 -5.47 13.63
C GLN A 152 11.08 -3.94 13.73
N GLY A 153 12.12 -3.47 14.40
CA GLY A 153 12.38 -2.05 14.58
C GLY A 153 11.67 -1.45 15.79
N ASP A 154 11.17 -0.23 15.64
CA ASP A 154 10.59 0.56 16.74
C ASP A 154 9.11 0.24 16.98
N HIS A 155 8.59 0.69 18.13
CA HIS A 155 7.18 0.61 18.55
C HIS A 155 6.62 -0.82 18.50
N LEU A 156 7.37 -1.81 18.97
CA LEU A 156 6.95 -3.23 18.99
C LEU A 156 5.84 -3.51 20.03
N ASP A 157 5.53 -2.55 20.88
CA ASP A 157 4.36 -2.53 21.76
C ASP A 157 3.05 -2.22 20.99
N GLN A 158 3.16 -1.72 19.76
CA GLN A 158 2.02 -1.45 18.86
C GLN A 158 1.82 -2.59 17.86
N THR A 159 0.58 -2.86 17.48
CA THR A 159 0.29 -3.80 16.39
C THR A 159 0.52 -3.17 15.01
N SER A 160 0.95 -3.96 14.04
CA SER A 160 1.01 -3.57 12.62
C SER A 160 -0.24 -3.98 11.82
N ALA A 161 -1.21 -4.68 12.43
CA ALA A 161 -2.43 -5.10 11.75
C ALA A 161 -3.25 -3.91 11.27
N VAL A 162 -3.92 -4.04 10.13
CA VAL A 162 -4.80 -3.02 9.54
C VAL A 162 -6.23 -3.53 9.46
N GLN A 163 -7.21 -2.63 9.37
CA GLN A 163 -8.63 -2.94 9.42
C GLN A 163 -9.27 -3.16 8.05
N GLY A 164 -8.54 -2.93 6.98
CA GLY A 164 -8.95 -3.19 5.61
C GLY A 164 -7.82 -2.90 4.64
N VAL A 165 -7.92 -3.48 3.46
CA VAL A 165 -6.93 -3.33 2.38
C VAL A 165 -7.61 -2.95 1.09
N VAL A 166 -7.01 -2.02 0.35
CA VAL A 166 -7.34 -1.78 -1.06
C VAL A 166 -6.10 -2.05 -1.90
N ASP A 167 -6.17 -3.10 -2.69
CA ASP A 167 -5.12 -3.53 -3.61
C ASP A 167 -5.44 -3.04 -5.02
N TYR A 168 -4.65 -2.11 -5.52
CA TYR A 168 -4.68 -1.67 -6.90
C TYR A 168 -3.66 -2.51 -7.69
N TYR A 169 -4.14 -3.49 -8.43
CA TYR A 169 -3.38 -4.32 -9.38
C TYR A 169 -2.02 -4.83 -8.87
N GLY A 170 -1.95 -5.28 -7.60
CA GLY A 170 -0.75 -5.85 -7.02
C GLY A 170 -0.46 -7.28 -7.50
N VAL A 171 0.81 -7.69 -7.40
CA VAL A 171 1.21 -9.09 -7.55
C VAL A 171 1.06 -9.79 -6.21
N VAL A 172 0.23 -10.81 -6.13
CA VAL A 172 -0.13 -11.49 -4.87
C VAL A 172 0.36 -12.94 -4.78
N ASP A 173 0.78 -13.49 -5.92
CA ASP A 173 1.45 -14.80 -6.02
C ASP A 173 2.72 -14.65 -6.87
N LEU A 174 3.86 -14.46 -6.20
CA LEU A 174 5.15 -14.27 -6.85
C LEU A 174 5.71 -15.57 -7.43
N SER A 175 5.31 -16.74 -6.92
CA SER A 175 5.69 -18.02 -7.47
C SER A 175 5.13 -18.23 -8.89
N ASP A 176 3.87 -17.85 -9.10
CA ASP A 176 3.23 -17.95 -10.40
C ASP A 176 3.73 -16.87 -11.36
N ALA A 177 3.87 -15.64 -10.88
CA ALA A 177 4.41 -14.52 -11.66
C ALA A 177 5.83 -14.80 -12.14
N SER A 178 6.69 -15.42 -11.33
CA SER A 178 8.05 -15.79 -11.73
C SER A 178 8.05 -16.92 -12.77
N ALA A 179 7.20 -17.92 -12.62
CA ALA A 179 7.08 -19.01 -13.60
C ALA A 179 6.54 -18.51 -14.96
N GLU A 180 5.66 -17.53 -14.97
CA GLU A 180 5.21 -16.89 -16.21
C GLU A 180 6.31 -16.03 -16.85
N LYS A 181 7.11 -15.32 -16.03
CA LYS A 181 8.29 -14.62 -16.50
C LYS A 181 9.26 -15.55 -17.20
N ASP A 182 9.58 -16.69 -16.60
CA ASP A 182 10.50 -17.67 -17.19
C ASP A 182 9.98 -18.19 -18.54
N ARG A 183 8.67 -18.40 -18.65
CA ARG A 183 8.01 -18.76 -19.92
C ARG A 183 8.12 -17.63 -20.96
N LYS A 184 7.90 -16.37 -20.57
CA LYS A 184 8.04 -15.20 -21.46
C LYS A 184 9.48 -14.96 -21.88
N LEU A 185 10.46 -15.13 -20.97
CA LEU A 185 11.88 -15.05 -21.29
C LEU A 185 12.34 -16.14 -22.23
N ALA A 186 11.88 -17.38 -22.03
CA ALA A 186 12.15 -18.49 -22.94
C ALA A 186 11.56 -18.23 -24.34
N ALA A 187 10.42 -17.53 -24.43
CA ALA A 187 9.81 -17.10 -25.69
C ALA A 187 10.49 -15.84 -26.29
N ALA A 188 10.97 -14.91 -25.45
CA ALA A 188 11.50 -13.59 -25.84
C ALA A 188 13.01 -13.58 -26.13
N ASN A 189 13.72 -14.72 -26.09
CA ASN A 189 15.11 -14.81 -26.58
C ASN A 189 15.30 -14.37 -28.05
N GLN A 190 14.31 -13.69 -28.60
CA GLN A 190 14.26 -13.12 -29.95
C GLN A 190 14.02 -11.59 -29.96
N SER A 191 13.78 -10.90 -28.83
CA SER A 191 13.58 -9.44 -28.80
C SER A 191 14.53 -8.77 -27.79
N ASN A 192 14.96 -7.54 -28.14
CA ASN A 192 15.87 -6.71 -27.33
C ASN A 192 15.19 -6.08 -26.08
N ASP A 193 14.07 -6.61 -25.62
CA ASP A 193 13.39 -6.10 -24.44
C ASP A 193 14.18 -6.49 -23.20
N VAL A 194 14.48 -5.49 -22.36
CA VAL A 194 15.20 -5.68 -21.10
C VAL A 194 14.41 -6.65 -20.23
N PRO A 195 14.98 -7.80 -19.86
CA PRO A 195 14.27 -8.77 -19.04
C PRO A 195 13.83 -8.15 -17.72
N TYR A 196 12.65 -8.50 -17.28
CA TYR A 196 12.04 -8.01 -16.06
C TYR A 196 12.75 -8.60 -14.84
N PHE A 197 13.86 -8.01 -14.39
CA PHE A 197 14.65 -8.44 -13.24
C PHE A 197 14.08 -8.02 -11.87
N ALA A 198 12.92 -7.34 -11.84
CA ALA A 198 12.39 -6.80 -10.60
C ALA A 198 12.22 -7.86 -9.49
N PHE A 199 11.88 -9.10 -9.83
CA PHE A 199 11.74 -10.15 -8.83
C PHE A 199 13.09 -10.68 -8.31
N GLU A 200 14.13 -10.76 -9.16
CA GLU A 200 15.45 -11.15 -8.70
C GLU A 200 16.08 -10.10 -7.77
N GLU A 201 15.85 -8.84 -8.05
CA GLU A 201 16.29 -7.76 -7.17
C GLU A 201 15.49 -7.74 -5.87
N PHE A 202 14.19 -7.99 -5.94
CA PHE A 202 13.30 -7.98 -4.79
C PHE A 202 13.48 -9.19 -3.88
N LEU A 203 13.63 -10.38 -4.44
CA LEU A 203 13.73 -11.65 -3.70
C LEU A 203 15.18 -12.10 -3.45
N GLY A 204 16.13 -11.51 -4.16
CA GLY A 204 17.54 -11.91 -4.16
C GLY A 204 17.91 -12.76 -5.37
N VAL A 205 19.16 -12.61 -5.82
CA VAL A 205 19.69 -13.37 -6.96
C VAL A 205 19.65 -14.87 -6.67
N GLY A 206 19.08 -15.63 -7.58
CA GLY A 206 18.95 -17.09 -7.45
C GLY A 206 17.83 -17.52 -6.51
N TYR A 207 16.86 -16.65 -6.22
CA TYR A 207 15.68 -17.01 -5.42
C TYR A 207 14.96 -18.24 -6.00
N GLY A 208 14.38 -19.03 -5.10
CA GLY A 208 13.58 -20.18 -5.45
C GLY A 208 12.11 -20.00 -5.07
N LYS A 209 11.36 -21.10 -5.22
CA LYS A 209 9.94 -21.11 -4.85
C LYS A 209 9.69 -20.70 -3.39
N ALA A 210 10.57 -21.08 -2.49
CA ALA A 210 10.40 -20.78 -1.06
C ALA A 210 10.47 -19.27 -0.75
N GLU A 211 11.37 -18.53 -1.41
CA GLU A 211 11.47 -17.08 -1.29
C GLU A 211 10.26 -16.39 -1.93
N ALA A 212 9.85 -16.87 -3.10
CA ALA A 212 8.67 -16.36 -3.80
C ALA A 212 7.38 -16.61 -2.99
N ASP A 213 7.21 -17.80 -2.40
CA ASP A 213 6.07 -18.11 -1.53
C ASP A 213 6.02 -17.18 -0.31
N LYS A 214 7.16 -16.90 0.33
CA LYS A 214 7.22 -15.97 1.47
C LYS A 214 6.82 -14.54 1.11
N ALA A 215 7.00 -14.13 -0.12
CA ALA A 215 6.62 -12.81 -0.62
C ALA A 215 5.21 -12.80 -1.26
N SER A 216 4.49 -13.91 -1.22
CA SER A 216 3.16 -14.08 -1.83
C SER A 216 2.06 -13.92 -0.78
N ALA A 217 1.23 -12.88 -0.91
CA ALA A 217 0.16 -12.58 0.03
C ALA A 217 -0.83 -13.74 0.20
N ILE A 218 -1.13 -14.48 -0.86
CA ILE A 218 -2.06 -15.62 -0.83
C ILE A 218 -1.63 -16.75 0.12
N GLN A 219 -0.36 -16.82 0.52
CA GLN A 219 0.15 -17.85 1.43
C GLN A 219 -0.20 -17.56 2.92
N TYR A 220 -0.58 -16.33 3.24
CA TYR A 220 -0.83 -15.89 4.61
C TYR A 220 -2.31 -15.65 4.92
N VAL A 221 -3.20 -15.83 3.92
CA VAL A 221 -4.63 -15.64 4.12
C VAL A 221 -5.15 -16.58 5.21
N SER A 222 -5.78 -16.02 6.23
CA SER A 222 -6.29 -16.72 7.42
C SER A 222 -7.59 -16.07 7.90
N GLU A 223 -8.22 -16.63 8.92
CA GLU A 223 -9.43 -16.07 9.55
C GLU A 223 -9.23 -14.67 10.14
N GLU A 224 -7.98 -14.27 10.39
CA GLU A 224 -7.62 -12.96 10.95
C GLU A 224 -7.33 -11.92 9.85
N THR A 225 -7.42 -12.30 8.58
CA THR A 225 -7.24 -11.41 7.43
C THR A 225 -8.39 -10.38 7.40
N PRO A 226 -8.09 -9.07 7.31
CA PRO A 226 -9.11 -8.04 7.24
C PRO A 226 -9.87 -8.08 5.90
N PRO A 227 -11.00 -7.36 5.76
CA PRO A 227 -11.69 -7.19 4.48
C PRO A 227 -10.79 -6.58 3.40
N PHE A 228 -11.01 -6.98 2.16
CA PHE A 228 -10.26 -6.53 0.98
C PHE A 228 -11.17 -5.92 -0.08
N MET A 229 -10.68 -4.85 -0.71
CA MET A 229 -11.12 -4.39 -2.03
C MET A 229 -9.97 -4.53 -3.01
N ILE A 230 -10.24 -5.11 -4.17
CA ILE A 230 -9.25 -5.39 -5.21
C ILE A 230 -9.67 -4.65 -6.48
N LEU A 231 -8.77 -3.89 -7.07
CA LEU A 231 -9.02 -3.10 -8.28
C LEU A 231 -8.06 -3.55 -9.38
N HIS A 232 -8.57 -3.86 -10.59
CA HIS A 232 -7.72 -4.29 -11.69
C HIS A 232 -8.30 -3.86 -13.04
N GLY A 233 -7.43 -3.52 -13.98
CA GLY A 233 -7.80 -3.14 -15.34
C GLY A 233 -7.80 -4.32 -16.31
N THR A 234 -8.73 -4.33 -17.26
CA THR A 234 -8.81 -5.42 -18.25
C THR A 234 -7.67 -5.42 -19.26
N GLU A 235 -6.97 -4.28 -19.44
CA GLU A 235 -5.87 -4.13 -20.39
C GLU A 235 -4.49 -4.01 -19.70
N ASP A 236 -4.39 -4.47 -18.45
CA ASP A 236 -3.12 -4.50 -17.73
C ASP A 236 -2.16 -5.54 -18.35
N ALA A 237 -1.15 -5.02 -19.08
CA ALA A 237 -0.12 -5.83 -19.71
C ALA A 237 1.11 -6.09 -18.79
N VAL A 238 1.17 -5.46 -17.61
CA VAL A 238 2.28 -5.54 -16.65
C VAL A 238 2.00 -6.59 -15.59
N VAL A 239 0.85 -6.48 -14.91
CA VAL A 239 0.38 -7.46 -13.92
C VAL A 239 -0.86 -8.14 -14.48
N PRO A 240 -0.82 -9.44 -14.75
CA PRO A 240 -1.99 -10.15 -15.26
C PRO A 240 -3.17 -10.09 -14.29
N MET A 241 -4.38 -9.84 -14.79
CA MET A 241 -5.62 -9.83 -13.99
C MET A 241 -5.82 -11.12 -13.19
N ALA A 242 -5.27 -12.23 -13.66
CA ALA A 242 -5.26 -13.51 -12.93
C ALA A 242 -4.67 -13.42 -11.52
N GLN A 243 -3.81 -12.45 -11.22
CA GLN A 243 -3.30 -12.20 -9.88
C GLN A 243 -4.42 -11.73 -8.94
N SER A 244 -5.20 -10.74 -9.35
CA SER A 244 -6.35 -10.24 -8.59
C SER A 244 -7.46 -11.28 -8.44
N GLU A 245 -7.75 -12.04 -9.50
CA GLU A 245 -8.71 -13.14 -9.44
C GLU A 245 -8.25 -14.22 -8.45
N LYS A 246 -6.96 -14.54 -8.41
CA LYS A 246 -6.39 -15.50 -7.48
C LYS A 246 -6.53 -15.04 -6.04
N LEU A 247 -6.23 -13.77 -5.74
CA LEU A 247 -6.42 -13.20 -4.40
C LEU A 247 -7.90 -13.25 -4.00
N TYR A 248 -8.79 -12.75 -4.86
CA TYR A 248 -10.22 -12.77 -4.63
C TYR A 248 -10.73 -14.16 -4.30
N ASN A 249 -10.38 -15.15 -5.12
CA ASN A 249 -10.80 -16.55 -4.92
C ASN A 249 -10.22 -17.15 -3.63
N THR A 250 -9.00 -16.76 -3.24
CA THR A 250 -8.37 -17.24 -2.00
C THR A 250 -9.06 -16.66 -0.78
N LEU A 251 -9.36 -15.36 -0.78
CA LEU A 251 -10.11 -14.68 0.27
C LEU A 251 -11.53 -15.25 0.41
N GLN A 252 -12.24 -15.44 -0.70
CA GLN A 252 -13.59 -16.04 -0.72
C GLN A 252 -13.60 -17.46 -0.11
N LYS A 253 -12.61 -18.29 -0.46
CA LYS A 253 -12.49 -19.64 0.11
C LYS A 253 -12.21 -19.65 1.61
N ALA A 254 -11.52 -18.63 2.11
CA ALA A 254 -11.26 -18.42 3.53
C ALA A 254 -12.44 -17.76 4.28
N GLY A 255 -13.51 -17.36 3.59
CA GLY A 255 -14.65 -16.67 4.19
C GLY A 255 -14.39 -15.21 4.53
N ILE A 256 -13.33 -14.61 3.96
CA ILE A 256 -12.97 -13.21 4.19
C ILE A 256 -13.83 -12.30 3.32
N PRO A 257 -14.46 -11.24 3.88
CA PRO A 257 -15.18 -10.25 3.09
C PRO A 257 -14.26 -9.61 2.06
N CYS A 258 -14.59 -9.74 0.77
CA CYS A 258 -13.79 -9.12 -0.28
C CYS A 258 -14.66 -8.73 -1.49
N GLU A 259 -14.25 -7.64 -2.12
CA GLU A 259 -14.85 -7.07 -3.32
C GLU A 259 -13.77 -6.99 -4.40
N ILE A 260 -14.15 -7.22 -5.66
CA ILE A 260 -13.26 -6.97 -6.80
C ILE A 260 -13.98 -6.05 -7.78
N ALA A 261 -13.34 -4.94 -8.15
CA ALA A 261 -13.80 -4.05 -9.19
C ALA A 261 -12.87 -4.14 -10.40
N VAL A 262 -13.43 -4.56 -11.51
CA VAL A 262 -12.73 -4.68 -12.79
C VAL A 262 -13.00 -3.43 -13.61
N VAL A 263 -11.93 -2.70 -13.96
CA VAL A 263 -12.02 -1.44 -14.72
C VAL A 263 -11.81 -1.74 -16.19
N GLU A 264 -12.88 -1.68 -16.96
CA GLU A 264 -12.84 -1.97 -18.38
C GLU A 264 -11.99 -0.95 -19.14
N GLY A 265 -11.07 -1.45 -19.98
CA GLY A 265 -10.16 -0.63 -20.79
C GLY A 265 -8.98 -0.04 -20.02
N ALA A 266 -8.92 -0.17 -18.69
CA ALA A 266 -7.79 0.35 -17.94
C ALA A 266 -6.53 -0.49 -18.11
N ALA A 267 -5.42 0.17 -18.36
CA ALA A 267 -4.07 -0.40 -18.36
C ALA A 267 -3.44 -0.34 -16.97
N HIS A 268 -2.20 -0.82 -16.83
CA HIS A 268 -1.45 -0.71 -15.57
C HIS A 268 -1.16 0.74 -15.20
N GLY A 269 -1.59 1.18 -14.02
CA GLY A 269 -1.38 2.56 -13.57
C GLY A 269 -2.22 3.60 -14.30
N ASP A 270 -3.33 3.18 -14.90
CA ASP A 270 -4.20 4.06 -15.69
C ASP A 270 -4.89 5.14 -14.83
N ASP A 271 -5.10 6.31 -15.42
CA ASP A 271 -5.81 7.43 -14.77
C ASP A 271 -7.25 7.08 -14.39
N LEU A 272 -7.84 6.05 -15.02
CA LEU A 272 -9.17 5.55 -14.69
C LEU A 272 -9.31 5.10 -13.23
N PHE A 273 -8.24 4.66 -12.59
CA PHE A 273 -8.25 4.26 -11.17
C PHE A 273 -8.39 5.45 -10.20
N TYR A 274 -8.16 6.67 -10.68
CA TYR A 274 -8.16 7.89 -9.86
C TYR A 274 -9.32 8.83 -10.18
N GLN A 275 -10.28 8.37 -11.00
CA GLN A 275 -11.50 9.13 -11.28
C GLN A 275 -12.41 9.18 -10.05
N ASP A 276 -13.35 10.11 -10.09
CA ASP A 276 -14.28 10.38 -8.98
C ASP A 276 -15.07 9.15 -8.57
N GLU A 277 -15.57 8.39 -9.54
CA GLU A 277 -16.34 7.18 -9.32
C GLU A 277 -15.55 6.07 -8.61
N MET A 278 -14.29 5.91 -8.96
CA MET A 278 -13.41 4.94 -8.32
C MET A 278 -13.06 5.35 -6.88
N THR A 279 -12.78 6.64 -6.68
CA THR A 279 -12.51 7.17 -5.35
C THR A 279 -13.74 7.03 -4.45
N ASP A 280 -14.96 7.30 -4.97
CA ASP A 280 -16.22 7.14 -4.22
C ASP A 280 -16.49 5.67 -3.88
N LEU A 281 -16.15 4.73 -4.79
CA LEU A 281 -16.24 3.30 -4.54
C LEU A 281 -15.33 2.88 -3.37
N VAL A 282 -14.07 3.31 -3.41
CA VAL A 282 -13.09 3.03 -2.34
C VAL A 282 -13.52 3.67 -1.02
N LEU A 283 -13.96 4.94 -1.03
CA LEU A 283 -14.49 5.62 0.16
C LEU A 283 -15.66 4.86 0.76
N SER A 284 -16.63 4.43 -0.06
CA SER A 284 -17.77 3.65 0.40
C SER A 284 -17.37 2.34 1.08
N PHE A 285 -16.31 1.68 0.59
CA PHE A 285 -15.74 0.49 1.22
C PHE A 285 -15.12 0.82 2.58
N LEU A 286 -14.28 1.85 2.65
CA LEU A 286 -13.59 2.26 3.88
C LEU A 286 -14.55 2.77 4.95
N ASP A 287 -15.59 3.53 4.56
CA ASP A 287 -16.61 4.08 5.47
C ASP A 287 -17.42 2.95 6.13
N ARG A 288 -17.77 1.89 5.37
CA ARG A 288 -18.43 0.71 5.97
C ARG A 288 -17.58 0.02 7.03
N LEU A 289 -16.26 0.06 6.91
CA LEU A 289 -15.34 -0.57 7.85
C LEU A 289 -15.03 0.32 9.06
N SER A 290 -14.97 1.64 8.87
CA SER A 290 -14.70 2.61 9.95
C SER A 290 -15.94 2.95 10.79
N GLY A 291 -17.14 2.56 10.32
CA GLY A 291 -18.41 2.89 10.99
C GLY A 291 -18.82 4.36 10.83
N ASN A 292 -18.35 5.02 9.77
CA ASN A 292 -18.68 6.40 9.42
C ASN A 292 -19.95 6.48 8.55
#